data_93fa0a6d4dff9b54604b50dd7836fcf0
#
_entry.id   93fa0a6d4dff9b54604b50dd7836fcf0
#
_cell.length_a   1.000
_cell.length_b   1.000
_cell.length_c   1.000
_cell.angle_alpha   90.00
_cell.angle_beta   90.00
_cell.angle_gamma   90.00
#
_symmetry.space_group_name_H-M   'P 1'
#
loop_
_entity.id
_entity.type
_entity.pdbx_description
1 polymer ?
#
loop_
_entity_poly.entity_id
_entity_poly.type
_entity_poly.pdbx_seq_one_letter_code
_entity_poly.pdbx_strand_id
1 'polypeptide(L)'
;LGLLVPLCLGSHDAVLVIDHQQRRRLLEIELPRLKDQGFRLPCWEGDDAPDGDQLWLLDEAGLVRAYQNNRLGTRQLLLPQVDRLSDRLRNSMAIHIGVGDWESLRRSHPAADSALLEWHNRLSSRLFRQAAGADARVRLHASDTLALTDLLRTIGASPAPWPSLLAIEQGRWASWAELDHGQLQWRWCLEPLEPLQLLDGLLRERPVLMLSEAGSTDRLESELDAADVQPDVTATLRDAELMEPLPVYAPRRQPLPNTEIYAQHLLEQSRRLILGRSGLSVVLLDDADLRRWLTSGLAGEFGSRVMEETTAPETNGVISARWSWWLEHRDQLPEPDQLIVALLPIASLRCPLTAARVERMKQQGGDWFRTLLLPEALRLIPPAIAPLRRGGGRLAVLDGRLRGRTWGEQVLRCLEPWTPLQRLLPD
;
A
#
# COMPACT_ATOMS: atom_id res chain seq x y z
N LEU A 1 -6.01 -15.22 -17.46
CA LEU A 1 -5.96 -15.87 -18.81
C LEU A 1 -5.75 -14.85 -19.92
N GLY A 2 -6.46 -13.71 -19.94
CA GLY A 2 -6.36 -12.71 -21.02
C GLY A 2 -4.93 -12.20 -21.26
N LEU A 3 -4.11 -12.08 -20.22
CA LEU A 3 -2.70 -11.72 -20.34
C LEU A 3 -1.82 -12.90 -20.81
N LEU A 4 -2.14 -14.13 -20.41
CA LEU A 4 -1.28 -15.29 -20.62
C LEU A 4 -1.42 -15.91 -22.01
N VAL A 5 -2.62 -15.89 -22.60
CA VAL A 5 -2.85 -16.46 -23.95
C VAL A 5 -2.00 -15.76 -25.02
N PRO A 6 -1.92 -14.43 -25.09
CA PRO A 6 -1.01 -13.76 -26.04
C PRO A 6 0.44 -14.16 -25.86
N LEU A 7 0.91 -14.40 -24.63
CA LEU A 7 2.27 -14.86 -24.35
C LEU A 7 2.54 -16.29 -24.82
N CYS A 8 1.51 -17.15 -24.84
CA CYS A 8 1.62 -18.50 -25.41
C CYS A 8 1.74 -18.52 -26.93
N LEU A 9 1.22 -17.48 -27.59
CA LEU A 9 1.19 -17.34 -29.05
C LEU A 9 2.35 -16.50 -29.58
N GLY A 10 2.99 -15.74 -28.71
CA GLY A 10 4.15 -14.91 -29.06
C GLY A 10 5.47 -15.65 -28.83
N SER A 11 6.54 -15.13 -29.42
CA SER A 11 7.91 -15.64 -29.28
C SER A 11 8.80 -14.65 -28.51
N HIS A 12 8.24 -13.95 -27.53
CA HIS A 12 8.97 -12.88 -26.83
C HIS A 12 9.29 -13.27 -25.38
N ASP A 13 10.53 -13.07 -25.01
CA ASP A 13 10.96 -13.10 -23.62
C ASP A 13 10.24 -12.02 -22.83
N ALA A 14 9.63 -12.41 -21.74
CA ALA A 14 8.89 -11.48 -20.87
C ALA A 14 9.22 -11.70 -19.39
N VAL A 15 9.13 -10.63 -18.63
CA VAL A 15 9.21 -10.61 -17.16
C VAL A 15 7.84 -10.28 -16.62
N LEU A 16 7.27 -11.15 -15.81
CA LEU A 16 6.00 -10.91 -15.12
C LEU A 16 6.27 -10.65 -13.64
N VAL A 17 5.90 -9.44 -13.17
CA VAL A 17 6.12 -9.03 -11.78
C VAL A 17 4.85 -9.28 -10.98
N ILE A 18 4.89 -10.28 -10.11
CA ILE A 18 3.75 -10.73 -9.32
C ILE A 18 4.18 -11.12 -7.91
N ASP A 19 3.27 -10.91 -6.95
CA ASP A 19 3.46 -11.35 -5.58
C ASP A 19 3.37 -12.88 -5.42
N HIS A 20 3.68 -13.39 -4.23
CA HIS A 20 3.67 -14.82 -3.93
C HIS A 20 2.30 -15.49 -4.15
N GLN A 21 1.19 -14.81 -3.84
CA GLN A 21 -0.14 -15.38 -4.00
C GLN A 21 -0.54 -15.48 -5.47
N GLN A 22 -0.26 -14.42 -6.24
CA GLN A 22 -0.50 -14.40 -7.69
C GLN A 22 0.38 -15.44 -8.40
N ARG A 23 1.64 -15.60 -7.96
CA ARG A 23 2.56 -16.63 -8.48
C ARG A 23 2.01 -18.01 -8.21
N ARG A 24 1.57 -18.29 -6.99
CA ARG A 24 0.98 -19.58 -6.63
C ARG A 24 -0.27 -19.86 -7.47
N ARG A 25 -1.16 -18.92 -7.62
CA ARG A 25 -2.35 -19.04 -8.49
C ARG A 25 -1.96 -19.31 -9.93
N LEU A 26 -0.97 -18.59 -10.47
CA LEU A 26 -0.47 -18.78 -11.82
C LEU A 26 0.00 -20.23 -12.02
N LEU A 27 0.87 -20.72 -11.13
CA LEU A 27 1.50 -22.04 -11.26
C LEU A 27 0.52 -23.19 -11.00
N GLU A 28 -0.34 -23.07 -9.99
CA GLU A 28 -1.22 -24.15 -9.54
C GLU A 28 -2.56 -24.19 -10.30
N ILE A 29 -3.03 -23.08 -10.85
CA ILE A 29 -4.36 -22.98 -11.45
C ILE A 29 -4.28 -22.57 -12.93
N GLU A 30 -3.66 -21.43 -13.24
CA GLU A 30 -3.78 -20.85 -14.59
C GLU A 30 -2.93 -21.59 -15.63
N LEU A 31 -1.69 -21.96 -15.30
CA LEU A 31 -0.84 -22.75 -16.22
C LEU A 31 -1.38 -24.15 -16.48
N PRO A 32 -1.89 -24.91 -15.50
CA PRO A 32 -2.59 -26.17 -15.77
C PRO A 32 -3.78 -26.00 -16.71
N ARG A 33 -4.62 -24.98 -16.49
CA ARG A 33 -5.77 -24.68 -17.38
C ARG A 33 -5.35 -24.37 -18.81
N LEU A 34 -4.27 -23.60 -19.00
CA LEU A 34 -3.71 -23.34 -20.32
C LEU A 34 -3.21 -24.62 -20.99
N LYS A 35 -2.54 -25.47 -20.23
CA LYS A 35 -2.04 -26.75 -20.71
C LYS A 35 -3.17 -27.69 -21.17
N ASP A 36 -4.27 -27.74 -20.42
CA ASP A 36 -5.47 -28.52 -20.77
C ASP A 36 -6.12 -28.03 -22.08
N GLN A 37 -5.97 -26.75 -22.41
CA GLN A 37 -6.38 -26.15 -23.68
C GLN A 37 -5.35 -26.25 -24.80
N GLY A 38 -4.26 -26.98 -24.58
CA GLY A 38 -3.19 -27.19 -25.58
C GLY A 38 -2.15 -26.07 -25.67
N PHE A 39 -2.22 -25.06 -24.78
CA PHE A 39 -1.21 -23.99 -24.74
C PHE A 39 -0.04 -24.37 -23.82
N ARG A 40 1.15 -23.90 -24.17
CA ARG A 40 2.35 -24.05 -23.34
C ARG A 40 2.97 -22.68 -23.11
N LEU A 41 3.26 -22.37 -21.85
CA LEU A 41 3.97 -21.17 -21.44
C LEU A 41 5.10 -21.60 -20.49
N PRO A 42 6.33 -21.77 -21.00
CA PRO A 42 7.48 -22.05 -20.15
C PRO A 42 7.68 -20.90 -19.16
N CYS A 43 7.81 -21.21 -17.88
CA CYS A 43 8.06 -20.25 -16.82
C CYS A 43 9.39 -20.55 -16.14
N TRP A 44 10.06 -19.49 -15.73
CA TRP A 44 11.30 -19.55 -14.97
C TRP A 44 11.16 -18.81 -13.63
N GLU A 45 11.63 -19.43 -12.58
CA GLU A 45 11.73 -18.87 -11.23
C GLU A 45 13.18 -18.94 -10.78
N GLY A 46 13.80 -17.82 -10.48
CA GLY A 46 15.19 -17.74 -10.04
C GLY A 46 15.76 -16.36 -10.29
N ASP A 47 16.96 -16.12 -9.74
CA ASP A 47 17.59 -14.80 -9.82
C ASP A 47 18.13 -14.49 -11.23
N ASP A 48 18.39 -15.52 -12.03
CA ASP A 48 18.93 -15.41 -13.39
C ASP A 48 18.07 -16.21 -14.35
N ALA A 49 17.41 -15.54 -15.29
CA ALA A 49 16.70 -16.24 -16.35
C ALA A 49 17.68 -16.65 -17.46
N PRO A 50 17.62 -17.90 -17.95
CA PRO A 50 18.33 -18.29 -19.15
C PRO A 50 17.80 -17.53 -20.36
N ASP A 51 18.62 -17.42 -21.41
CA ASP A 51 18.18 -16.89 -22.70
C ASP A 51 17.16 -17.84 -23.33
N GLY A 52 16.13 -17.29 -23.94
CA GLY A 52 15.08 -18.03 -24.63
C GLY A 52 13.67 -17.54 -24.35
N ASP A 53 12.72 -18.04 -25.14
CA ASP A 53 11.29 -17.67 -25.05
C ASP A 53 10.64 -18.26 -23.81
N GLN A 54 10.75 -17.57 -22.67
CA GLN A 54 10.10 -17.99 -21.45
C GLN A 54 9.65 -16.80 -20.59
N LEU A 55 8.64 -17.05 -19.79
CA LEU A 55 8.12 -16.08 -18.84
C LEU A 55 8.95 -16.13 -17.55
N TRP A 56 9.71 -15.07 -17.30
CA TRP A 56 10.44 -14.93 -16.05
C TRP A 56 9.54 -14.34 -14.96
N LEU A 57 9.34 -15.09 -13.86
CA LEU A 57 8.50 -14.69 -12.74
C LEU A 57 9.36 -14.05 -11.67
N LEU A 58 9.11 -12.77 -11.40
CA LEU A 58 9.78 -12.00 -10.35
C LEU A 58 8.76 -11.41 -9.37
N ASP A 59 9.20 -11.20 -8.15
CA ASP A 59 8.59 -10.23 -7.26
C ASP A 59 9.26 -8.86 -7.43
N GLU A 60 8.78 -7.84 -6.73
CA GLU A 60 9.35 -6.50 -6.83
C GLU A 60 10.82 -6.44 -6.37
N ALA A 61 11.18 -7.22 -5.36
CA ALA A 61 12.57 -7.29 -4.90
C ALA A 61 13.47 -7.95 -5.94
N GLY A 62 13.00 -9.02 -6.59
CA GLY A 62 13.64 -9.66 -7.72
C GLY A 62 13.80 -8.71 -8.91
N LEU A 63 12.75 -7.96 -9.23
CA LEU A 63 12.79 -6.93 -10.29
C LEU A 63 13.87 -5.88 -10.01
N VAL A 64 13.90 -5.33 -8.79
CA VAL A 64 14.92 -4.33 -8.40
C VAL A 64 16.33 -4.91 -8.51
N ARG A 65 16.56 -6.13 -8.00
CA ARG A 65 17.86 -6.80 -8.10
C ARG A 65 18.26 -7.08 -9.55
N ALA A 66 17.33 -7.58 -10.37
CA ALA A 66 17.60 -7.88 -11.78
C ALA A 66 17.91 -6.62 -12.57
N TYR A 67 17.22 -5.51 -12.27
CA TYR A 67 17.49 -4.20 -12.87
C TYR A 67 18.87 -3.68 -12.47
N GLN A 68 19.18 -3.62 -11.18
CA GLN A 68 20.46 -3.15 -10.65
C GLN A 68 21.66 -3.94 -11.17
N ASN A 69 21.47 -5.24 -11.41
CA ASN A 69 22.48 -6.13 -11.95
C ASN A 69 22.48 -6.20 -13.49
N ASN A 70 21.68 -5.36 -14.17
CA ASN A 70 21.54 -5.29 -15.62
C ASN A 70 21.18 -6.64 -16.26
N ARG A 71 20.33 -7.45 -15.62
CA ARG A 71 19.94 -8.80 -16.06
C ARG A 71 18.61 -8.87 -16.81
N LEU A 72 17.84 -7.79 -16.82
CA LEU A 72 16.55 -7.76 -17.52
C LEU A 72 16.69 -7.80 -19.06
N GLY A 73 17.82 -7.37 -19.60
CA GLY A 73 18.04 -7.29 -21.04
C GLY A 73 16.99 -6.43 -21.73
N THR A 74 16.50 -6.91 -22.88
CA THR A 74 15.43 -6.27 -23.67
C THR A 74 14.06 -6.89 -23.43
N ARG A 75 13.90 -7.73 -22.41
CA ARG A 75 12.66 -8.44 -22.10
C ARG A 75 11.50 -7.47 -21.86
N GLN A 76 10.34 -7.85 -22.39
CA GLN A 76 9.11 -7.13 -22.12
C GLN A 76 8.75 -7.21 -20.63
N LEU A 77 8.37 -6.09 -20.03
CA LEU A 77 7.96 -6.04 -18.63
C LEU A 77 6.44 -6.03 -18.53
N LEU A 78 5.88 -6.95 -17.76
CA LEU A 78 4.46 -7.10 -17.51
C LEU A 78 4.18 -6.76 -16.04
N LEU A 79 3.42 -5.69 -15.80
CA LEU A 79 3.12 -5.14 -14.49
C LEU A 79 1.60 -5.20 -14.23
N PRO A 80 1.08 -6.30 -13.71
CA PRO A 80 -0.30 -6.35 -13.24
C PRO A 80 -0.43 -5.53 -11.96
N GLN A 81 -1.62 -4.95 -11.73
CA GLN A 81 -1.92 -4.12 -10.54
C GLN A 81 -0.92 -2.96 -10.35
N VAL A 82 -0.65 -2.24 -11.44
CA VAL A 82 0.30 -1.12 -11.44
C VAL A 82 -0.09 -0.01 -10.45
N ASP A 83 -1.36 0.07 -10.09
CA ASP A 83 -1.85 1.01 -9.07
C ASP A 83 -1.10 0.95 -7.73
N ARG A 84 -0.55 -0.21 -7.39
CA ARG A 84 0.19 -0.46 -6.16
C ARG A 84 1.70 -0.60 -6.39
N LEU A 85 2.16 -0.42 -7.63
CA LEU A 85 3.56 -0.67 -8.00
C LEU A 85 4.53 0.18 -7.18
N SER A 86 4.30 1.49 -7.07
CA SER A 86 5.16 2.38 -6.31
C SER A 86 5.24 2.01 -4.83
N ASP A 87 4.12 1.58 -4.22
CA ASP A 87 4.11 1.17 -2.82
C ASP A 87 4.86 -0.16 -2.63
N ARG A 88 4.68 -1.12 -3.54
CA ARG A 88 5.37 -2.41 -3.50
C ARG A 88 6.88 -2.26 -3.76
N LEU A 89 7.27 -1.43 -4.74
CA LEU A 89 8.67 -1.11 -4.99
C LEU A 89 9.29 -0.40 -3.78
N ARG A 90 8.58 0.53 -3.15
CA ARG A 90 9.03 1.21 -1.94
C ARG A 90 9.32 0.23 -0.83
N ASN A 91 8.38 -0.69 -0.57
CA ASN A 91 8.54 -1.74 0.43
C ASN A 91 9.72 -2.67 0.10
N SER A 92 9.90 -3.05 -1.17
CA SER A 92 10.99 -3.93 -1.59
C SER A 92 12.38 -3.28 -1.51
N MET A 93 12.44 -1.96 -1.64
CA MET A 93 13.66 -1.17 -1.51
C MET A 93 13.91 -0.69 -0.08
N ALA A 94 12.95 -0.87 0.83
CA ALA A 94 13.05 -0.41 2.20
C ALA A 94 14.26 -1.01 2.92
N ILE A 95 14.95 -0.18 3.70
CA ILE A 95 16.07 -0.61 4.54
C ILE A 95 15.60 -0.58 5.98
N HIS A 96 15.75 -1.72 6.65
CA HIS A 96 15.44 -1.86 8.06
C HIS A 96 16.71 -2.23 8.81
N ILE A 97 17.03 -1.48 9.89
CA ILE A 97 18.19 -1.70 10.72
C ILE A 97 17.69 -1.92 12.16
N GLY A 98 17.79 -3.15 12.62
CA GLY A 98 17.38 -3.56 13.95
C GLY A 98 18.55 -3.83 14.89
N VAL A 99 18.25 -4.33 16.09
CA VAL A 99 19.25 -4.61 17.13
C VAL A 99 20.32 -5.60 16.65
N GLY A 100 19.93 -6.65 15.92
CA GLY A 100 20.86 -7.64 15.37
C GLY A 100 21.87 -7.05 14.38
N ASP A 101 21.47 -6.06 13.61
CA ASP A 101 22.33 -5.38 12.63
C ASP A 101 23.35 -4.49 13.35
N TRP A 102 22.95 -3.82 14.42
CA TRP A 102 23.86 -3.06 15.30
C TRP A 102 24.91 -3.96 15.94
N GLU A 103 24.50 -5.11 16.47
CA GLU A 103 25.41 -6.07 17.06
C GLU A 103 26.38 -6.67 16.03
N SER A 104 25.89 -6.94 14.82
CA SER A 104 26.72 -7.43 13.72
C SER A 104 27.77 -6.40 13.30
N LEU A 105 27.38 -5.12 13.19
CA LEU A 105 28.29 -4.02 12.88
C LEU A 105 29.40 -3.89 13.96
N ARG A 106 29.02 -3.89 15.23
CA ARG A 106 29.96 -3.75 16.34
C ARG A 106 30.96 -4.91 16.40
N ARG A 107 30.49 -6.13 16.17
CA ARG A 107 31.35 -7.33 16.11
C ARG A 107 32.34 -7.30 14.94
N SER A 108 31.94 -6.74 13.80
CA SER A 108 32.84 -6.60 12.62
C SER A 108 33.87 -5.50 12.79
N HIS A 109 33.63 -4.51 13.68
CA HIS A 109 34.51 -3.37 13.90
C HIS A 109 34.85 -3.15 15.39
N PRO A 110 35.61 -4.06 16.03
CA PRO A 110 35.91 -3.95 17.47
C PRO A 110 36.62 -2.65 17.86
N ALA A 111 37.43 -2.08 16.97
CA ALA A 111 38.12 -0.82 17.22
C ALA A 111 37.17 0.40 17.30
N ALA A 112 36.00 0.33 16.65
CA ALA A 112 34.98 1.38 16.66
C ALA A 112 33.81 1.08 17.62
N ASP A 113 33.84 -0.04 18.37
CA ASP A 113 32.72 -0.51 19.16
C ASP A 113 32.22 0.54 20.18
N SER A 114 33.12 1.19 20.90
CA SER A 114 32.77 2.22 21.88
C SER A 114 32.07 3.43 21.24
N ALA A 115 32.55 3.88 20.08
CA ALA A 115 31.97 5.02 19.36
C ALA A 115 30.57 4.66 18.79
N LEU A 116 30.41 3.47 18.24
CA LEU A 116 29.12 2.97 17.74
C LEU A 116 28.10 2.83 18.88
N LEU A 117 28.53 2.29 20.02
CA LEU A 117 27.67 2.13 21.20
C LEU A 117 27.25 3.48 21.78
N GLU A 118 28.18 4.43 21.89
CA GLU A 118 27.88 5.77 22.39
C GLU A 118 26.88 6.48 21.49
N TRP A 119 27.07 6.41 20.17
CA TRP A 119 26.14 7.00 19.21
C TRP A 119 24.74 6.36 19.32
N HIS A 120 24.66 5.03 19.35
CA HIS A 120 23.41 4.29 19.48
C HIS A 120 22.66 4.67 20.75
N ASN A 121 23.36 4.69 21.91
CA ASN A 121 22.75 5.04 23.20
C ASN A 121 22.26 6.48 23.26
N ARG A 122 23.01 7.42 22.66
CA ARG A 122 22.61 8.83 22.57
C ARG A 122 21.32 8.98 21.76
N LEU A 123 21.26 8.33 20.59
CA LEU A 123 20.08 8.37 19.74
C LEU A 123 18.89 7.69 20.41
N SER A 124 19.07 6.49 20.96
CA SER A 124 18.04 5.75 21.70
C SER A 124 17.45 6.59 22.83
N SER A 125 18.29 7.20 23.66
CA SER A 125 17.84 8.07 24.76
C SER A 125 17.02 9.26 24.28
N ARG A 126 17.35 9.83 23.12
CA ARG A 126 16.58 10.93 22.51
C ARG A 126 15.25 10.43 21.95
N LEU A 127 15.24 9.32 21.24
CA LEU A 127 14.05 8.75 20.62
C LEU A 127 12.98 8.40 21.66
N PHE A 128 13.35 7.70 22.72
CA PHE A 128 12.41 7.36 23.80
C PHE A 128 11.91 8.57 24.59
N ARG A 129 12.66 9.66 24.64
CA ARG A 129 12.19 10.93 25.22
C ARG A 129 11.23 11.68 24.32
N GLN A 130 11.38 11.57 23.00
CA GLN A 130 10.51 12.26 22.02
C GLN A 130 9.25 11.48 21.71
N ALA A 131 9.24 10.17 21.93
CA ALA A 131 8.12 9.31 21.61
C ALA A 131 6.91 9.60 22.49
N ALA A 132 6.06 10.47 22.00
CA ALA A 132 4.77 10.76 22.59
C ALA A 132 3.69 10.60 21.52
N GLY A 133 3.29 9.35 21.22
CA GLY A 133 2.21 9.13 20.29
C GLY A 133 1.87 7.66 20.08
N ALA A 134 0.63 7.39 19.68
CA ALA A 134 0.10 6.05 19.47
C ALA A 134 0.87 5.25 18.39
N ASP A 135 1.51 5.93 17.44
CA ASP A 135 2.20 5.27 16.32
C ASP A 135 3.63 4.82 16.66
N ALA A 136 4.16 5.18 17.83
CA ALA A 136 5.53 4.85 18.27
C ALA A 136 6.62 5.09 17.18
N ARG A 137 6.39 6.06 16.29
CA ARG A 137 7.27 6.40 15.16
C ARG A 137 7.83 7.80 15.32
N VAL A 138 9.15 7.93 15.28
CA VAL A 138 9.85 9.20 15.38
C VAL A 138 10.65 9.45 14.12
N ARG A 139 10.37 10.56 13.43
CA ARG A 139 11.12 10.96 12.24
C ARG A 139 12.58 11.23 12.59
N LEU A 140 13.48 10.74 11.74
CA LEU A 140 14.90 11.01 11.80
C LEU A 140 15.28 11.96 10.67
N HIS A 141 15.98 13.03 11.01
CA HIS A 141 16.54 13.98 10.05
C HIS A 141 17.97 13.62 9.69
N ALA A 142 18.47 14.10 8.55
CA ALA A 142 19.84 13.86 8.12
C ALA A 142 20.86 14.29 9.18
N SER A 143 20.61 15.41 9.88
CA SER A 143 21.44 15.88 10.99
C SER A 143 21.59 14.89 12.14
N ASP A 144 20.61 13.99 12.32
CA ASP A 144 20.61 13.00 13.38
C ASP A 144 21.54 11.84 13.09
N THR A 145 21.78 11.56 11.82
CA THR A 145 22.50 10.38 11.33
C THR A 145 23.85 10.69 10.70
N LEU A 146 24.17 11.98 10.47
CA LEU A 146 25.37 12.42 9.76
C LEU A 146 26.64 11.85 10.42
N ALA A 147 26.79 12.00 11.75
CA ALA A 147 27.97 11.53 12.45
C ALA A 147 28.17 10.00 12.35
N LEU A 148 27.08 9.24 12.29
CA LEU A 148 27.15 7.79 12.07
C LEU A 148 27.57 7.47 10.63
N THR A 149 27.00 8.13 9.65
CA THR A 149 27.36 7.89 8.24
C THR A 149 28.83 8.23 7.96
N ASP A 150 29.36 9.26 8.59
CA ASP A 150 30.80 9.61 8.51
C ASP A 150 31.68 8.58 9.21
N LEU A 151 31.26 8.09 10.37
CA LEU A 151 31.94 6.99 11.06
C LEU A 151 31.95 5.72 10.19
N LEU A 152 30.81 5.33 9.63
CA LEU A 152 30.70 4.15 8.75
C LEU A 152 31.61 4.26 7.52
N ARG A 153 31.72 5.43 6.89
CA ARG A 153 32.66 5.66 5.78
C ARG A 153 34.13 5.50 6.24
N THR A 154 34.42 5.91 7.46
CA THR A 154 35.79 5.84 8.03
C THR A 154 36.19 4.41 8.36
N ILE A 155 35.28 3.61 8.92
CA ILE A 155 35.58 2.22 9.31
C ILE A 155 35.57 1.26 8.12
N GLY A 156 34.98 1.65 6.99
CA GLY A 156 35.05 0.91 5.73
C GLY A 156 34.02 -0.21 5.60
N ALA A 157 34.43 -1.36 5.08
CA ALA A 157 33.53 -2.47 4.76
C ALA A 157 32.70 -2.94 5.97
N SER A 158 31.40 -2.84 5.85
CA SER A 158 30.44 -3.18 6.91
C SER A 158 29.49 -4.28 6.43
N PRO A 159 28.91 -5.09 7.33
CA PRO A 159 27.92 -6.11 6.95
C PRO A 159 26.63 -5.48 6.42
N ALA A 160 25.80 -6.25 5.70
CA ALA A 160 24.46 -5.80 5.38
C ALA A 160 23.65 -5.51 6.66
N PRO A 161 22.74 -4.50 6.67
CA PRO A 161 22.36 -3.64 5.55
C PRO A 161 23.13 -2.30 5.45
N TRP A 162 24.22 -2.11 6.19
CA TRP A 162 24.97 -0.84 6.31
C TRP A 162 25.51 -0.27 4.99
N PRO A 163 26.00 -1.11 4.03
CA PRO A 163 26.38 -0.59 2.72
C PRO A 163 25.23 0.08 1.97
N SER A 164 24.02 -0.49 2.07
CA SER A 164 22.82 0.08 1.46
C SER A 164 22.47 1.44 2.06
N LEU A 165 22.64 1.62 3.39
CA LEU A 165 22.46 2.92 4.05
C LEU A 165 23.44 3.96 3.50
N LEU A 166 24.70 3.60 3.24
CA LEU A 166 25.70 4.51 2.70
C LEU A 166 25.46 4.87 1.23
N ALA A 167 24.76 4.03 0.49
CA ALA A 167 24.39 4.25 -0.91
C ALA A 167 23.18 5.18 -1.08
N ILE A 168 22.46 5.52 0.00
CA ILE A 168 21.29 6.39 -0.05
C ILE A 168 21.67 7.82 -0.44
N GLU A 169 20.97 8.34 -1.44
CA GLU A 169 20.99 9.74 -1.79
C GLU A 169 20.14 10.55 -0.81
N GLN A 170 20.77 11.49 -0.10
CA GLN A 170 20.07 12.34 0.86
C GLN A 170 18.94 13.14 0.19
N GLY A 171 17.80 13.24 0.90
CA GLY A 171 16.63 13.98 0.40
C GLY A 171 15.71 13.17 -0.52
N ARG A 172 16.11 11.97 -0.96
CA ARG A 172 15.25 11.07 -1.75
C ARG A 172 14.62 9.93 -0.92
N TRP A 173 14.94 9.87 0.38
CA TRP A 173 14.46 8.84 1.30
C TRP A 173 13.80 9.45 2.53
N ALA A 174 12.71 8.85 2.98
CA ALA A 174 12.17 9.09 4.31
C ALA A 174 12.93 8.23 5.32
N SER A 175 13.14 8.76 6.53
CA SER A 175 13.86 8.09 7.60
C SER A 175 13.15 8.28 8.93
N TRP A 176 12.92 7.19 9.66
CA TRP A 176 12.30 7.23 10.97
C TRP A 176 12.72 6.04 11.83
N ALA A 177 12.52 6.18 13.15
CA ALA A 177 12.65 5.08 14.10
C ALA A 177 11.25 4.57 14.47
N GLU A 178 11.07 3.25 14.46
CA GLU A 178 9.92 2.57 15.06
C GLU A 178 10.32 2.06 16.45
N LEU A 179 9.57 2.47 17.46
CA LEU A 179 9.89 2.20 18.86
C LEU A 179 9.02 1.06 19.40
N ASP A 180 9.68 0.09 20.03
CA ASP A 180 9.05 -0.91 20.87
C ASP A 180 9.26 -0.53 22.35
N HIS A 181 8.23 0.05 22.95
CA HIS A 181 8.26 0.46 24.35
C HIS A 181 8.30 -0.73 25.31
N GLY A 182 7.78 -1.89 24.90
CA GLY A 182 7.78 -3.11 25.73
C GLY A 182 9.17 -3.71 25.87
N GLN A 183 9.94 -3.69 24.79
CA GLN A 183 11.31 -4.23 24.77
C GLN A 183 12.39 -3.16 24.93
N LEU A 184 12.01 -1.87 24.98
CA LEU A 184 12.92 -0.73 24.97
C LEU A 184 13.90 -0.77 23.79
N GLN A 185 13.41 -1.22 22.64
CA GLN A 185 14.15 -1.34 21.39
C GLN A 185 13.56 -0.44 20.31
N TRP A 186 14.34 -0.18 19.29
CA TRP A 186 13.88 0.55 18.12
C TRP A 186 14.50 -0.01 16.85
N ARG A 187 13.77 0.17 15.76
CA ARG A 187 14.21 -0.21 14.42
C ARG A 187 14.29 1.05 13.57
N TRP A 188 15.40 1.24 12.90
CA TRP A 188 15.54 2.30 11.92
C TRP A 188 14.95 1.85 10.59
N CYS A 189 14.02 2.65 10.05
CA CYS A 189 13.34 2.40 8.80
C CYS A 189 13.68 3.52 7.82
N LEU A 190 14.02 3.13 6.60
CA LEU A 190 14.29 4.05 5.50
C LEU A 190 13.54 3.56 4.26
N GLU A 191 12.78 4.46 3.63
CA GLU A 191 12.02 4.16 2.43
C GLU A 191 12.19 5.26 1.38
N PRO A 192 12.28 4.90 0.09
CA PRO A 192 12.38 5.90 -0.98
C PRO A 192 11.10 6.71 -1.10
N LEU A 193 11.22 8.01 -1.32
CA LEU A 193 10.06 8.89 -1.54
C LEU A 193 9.40 8.59 -2.89
N GLU A 194 10.20 8.44 -3.93
CA GLU A 194 9.77 8.21 -5.32
C GLU A 194 10.55 7.01 -5.89
N PRO A 195 10.08 5.76 -5.68
CA PRO A 195 10.85 4.57 -6.07
C PRO A 195 11.07 4.43 -7.57
N LEU A 196 10.11 4.83 -8.42
CA LEU A 196 10.27 4.78 -9.88
C LEU A 196 11.38 5.71 -10.39
N GLN A 197 11.61 6.85 -9.75
CA GLN A 197 12.72 7.74 -10.09
C GLN A 197 14.11 7.18 -9.73
N LEU A 198 14.18 6.21 -8.81
CA LEU A 198 15.42 5.51 -8.46
C LEU A 198 15.74 4.36 -9.43
N LEU A 199 14.73 3.94 -10.20
CA LEU A 199 14.84 2.91 -11.22
C LEU A 199 14.80 3.56 -12.61
N ASP A 200 15.62 4.59 -12.80
CA ASP A 200 15.69 5.33 -14.06
C ASP A 200 15.99 4.39 -15.24
N GLY A 201 15.24 4.54 -16.33
CA GLY A 201 15.35 3.66 -17.49
C GLY A 201 14.57 2.35 -17.39
N LEU A 202 14.15 1.88 -16.21
CA LEU A 202 13.40 0.62 -16.08
C LEU A 202 12.19 0.55 -17.02
N LEU A 203 11.42 1.62 -17.10
CA LEU A 203 10.21 1.70 -17.90
C LEU A 203 10.44 2.26 -19.32
N ARG A 204 11.56 2.91 -19.59
CA ARG A 204 11.87 3.57 -20.88
C ARG A 204 12.64 2.70 -21.85
N GLU A 205 13.47 1.78 -21.35
CA GLU A 205 14.43 1.02 -22.16
C GLU A 205 13.85 -0.26 -22.73
N ARG A 206 12.58 -0.58 -22.48
CA ARG A 206 11.95 -1.83 -22.88
C ARG A 206 10.45 -1.68 -23.08
N PRO A 207 9.81 -2.59 -23.84
CA PRO A 207 8.36 -2.65 -23.91
C PRO A 207 7.75 -2.96 -22.53
N VAL A 208 6.75 -2.18 -22.12
CA VAL A 208 6.07 -2.35 -20.81
C VAL A 208 4.57 -2.44 -21.01
N LEU A 209 3.94 -3.45 -20.44
CA LEU A 209 2.49 -3.56 -20.32
C LEU A 209 2.08 -3.37 -18.86
N MET A 210 1.24 -2.37 -18.64
CA MET A 210 0.71 -2.03 -17.32
C MET A 210 -0.79 -2.32 -17.26
N LEU A 211 -1.25 -3.03 -16.24
CA LEU A 211 -2.66 -3.27 -15.99
C LEU A 211 -3.06 -2.62 -14.67
N SER A 212 -4.09 -1.78 -14.73
CA SER A 212 -4.66 -1.04 -13.60
C SER A 212 -6.08 -1.52 -13.32
N GLU A 213 -6.45 -1.64 -12.05
CA GLU A 213 -7.82 -1.87 -11.60
C GLU A 213 -8.52 -0.55 -11.21
N ALA A 214 -7.77 0.56 -11.09
CA ALA A 214 -8.33 1.84 -10.68
C ALA A 214 -9.14 2.49 -11.81
N GLY A 215 -10.25 3.10 -11.45
CA GLY A 215 -11.08 3.85 -12.39
C GLY A 215 -10.48 5.19 -12.83
N SER A 216 -9.46 5.71 -12.14
CA SER A 216 -8.71 6.93 -12.46
C SER A 216 -7.22 6.62 -12.57
N THR A 217 -6.61 7.05 -13.64
CA THR A 217 -5.17 6.92 -13.92
C THR A 217 -4.35 8.12 -13.48
N ASP A 218 -4.98 9.19 -12.99
CA ASP A 218 -4.35 10.50 -12.70
C ASP A 218 -3.06 10.36 -11.86
N ARG A 219 -3.07 9.47 -10.86
CA ARG A 219 -1.89 9.25 -10.02
C ARG A 219 -0.80 8.50 -10.77
N LEU A 220 -1.15 7.45 -11.50
CA LEU A 220 -0.21 6.68 -12.30
C LEU A 220 0.43 7.57 -13.37
N GLU A 221 -0.37 8.37 -14.07
CA GLU A 221 0.11 9.34 -15.04
C GLU A 221 1.09 10.33 -14.41
N SER A 222 0.76 10.88 -13.23
CA SER A 222 1.69 11.77 -12.50
C SER A 222 3.00 11.07 -12.08
N GLU A 223 2.96 9.80 -11.71
CA GLU A 223 4.17 9.02 -11.38
C GLU A 223 5.01 8.69 -12.62
N LEU A 224 4.35 8.40 -13.75
CA LEU A 224 5.00 8.16 -15.03
C LEU A 224 5.62 9.45 -15.59
N ASP A 225 4.91 10.56 -15.53
CA ASP A 225 5.43 11.88 -15.91
C ASP A 225 6.66 12.25 -15.08
N ALA A 226 6.62 12.00 -13.76
CA ALA A 226 7.75 12.24 -12.87
C ALA A 226 8.97 11.34 -13.17
N ALA A 227 8.74 10.19 -13.83
CA ALA A 227 9.76 9.27 -14.32
C ALA A 227 10.10 9.50 -15.81
N ASP A 228 9.58 10.58 -16.42
CA ASP A 228 9.72 10.90 -17.85
C ASP A 228 9.28 9.75 -18.78
N VAL A 229 8.15 9.16 -18.45
CA VAL A 229 7.53 8.04 -19.20
C VAL A 229 6.13 8.43 -19.65
N GLN A 230 5.83 8.28 -20.92
CA GLN A 230 4.48 8.46 -21.45
C GLN A 230 4.00 7.17 -22.13
N PRO A 231 2.76 6.72 -21.89
CA PRO A 231 2.23 5.53 -22.53
C PRO A 231 1.95 5.79 -24.01
N ASP A 232 2.43 4.91 -24.89
CA ASP A 232 2.14 4.97 -26.33
C ASP A 232 0.68 4.65 -26.63
N VAL A 233 0.09 3.76 -25.84
CA VAL A 233 -1.31 3.31 -25.98
C VAL A 233 -1.96 3.19 -24.61
N THR A 234 -3.14 3.77 -24.46
CA THR A 234 -4.01 3.61 -23.31
C THR A 234 -5.35 3.05 -23.72
N ALA A 235 -5.81 1.98 -23.07
CA ALA A 235 -7.11 1.37 -23.32
C ALA A 235 -7.87 1.13 -22.01
N THR A 236 -9.15 1.46 -21.98
CA THR A 236 -10.03 1.21 -20.83
C THR A 236 -11.01 0.10 -21.18
N LEU A 237 -10.97 -0.98 -20.44
CA LEU A 237 -11.96 -2.06 -20.51
C LEU A 237 -13.06 -1.78 -19.49
N ARG A 238 -14.32 -1.92 -19.90
CA ARG A 238 -15.48 -1.73 -19.02
C ARG A 238 -16.06 -3.09 -18.67
N ASP A 239 -16.24 -3.32 -17.38
CA ASP A 239 -16.94 -4.50 -16.86
C ASP A 239 -18.41 -4.12 -16.66
N ALA A 240 -19.33 -4.85 -17.30
CA ALA A 240 -20.77 -4.58 -17.24
C ALA A 240 -21.30 -4.70 -15.80
N GLU A 241 -20.80 -5.66 -15.00
CA GLU A 241 -21.20 -5.83 -13.61
C GLU A 241 -20.80 -4.65 -12.73
N LEU A 242 -19.68 -4.00 -13.04
CA LEU A 242 -19.21 -2.81 -12.31
C LEU A 242 -19.95 -1.53 -12.74
N MET A 243 -20.78 -1.58 -13.78
CA MET A 243 -21.58 -0.45 -14.25
C MET A 243 -22.96 -0.34 -13.58
N GLU A 244 -23.34 -1.31 -12.76
CA GLU A 244 -24.57 -1.22 -11.97
C GLU A 244 -24.47 -0.12 -10.90
N PRO A 245 -25.55 0.69 -10.73
CA PRO A 245 -25.53 1.78 -9.74
C PRO A 245 -25.39 1.26 -8.32
N LEU A 246 -24.31 1.64 -7.64
CA LEU A 246 -24.05 1.27 -6.25
C LEU A 246 -24.97 2.05 -5.29
N PRO A 247 -25.74 1.39 -4.41
CA PRO A 247 -26.49 2.07 -3.37
C PRO A 247 -25.56 2.70 -2.32
N VAL A 248 -25.59 4.04 -2.18
CA VAL A 248 -24.69 4.79 -1.30
C VAL A 248 -25.47 5.54 -0.21
N TYR A 249 -25.19 5.21 1.04
CA TYR A 249 -25.63 5.96 2.21
C TYR A 249 -24.55 6.96 2.63
N ALA A 250 -24.80 8.24 2.43
CA ALA A 250 -23.90 9.33 2.80
C ALA A 250 -24.70 10.46 3.43
N PRO A 251 -24.93 10.43 4.77
CA PRO A 251 -25.71 11.45 5.45
C PRO A 251 -25.18 12.87 5.22
N ARG A 252 -26.08 13.83 5.03
CA ARG A 252 -25.69 15.21 4.72
C ARG A 252 -25.01 15.91 5.91
N ARG A 253 -25.41 15.57 7.13
CA ARG A 253 -24.89 16.17 8.38
C ARG A 253 -24.08 15.14 9.12
N GLN A 254 -22.77 15.23 9.00
CA GLN A 254 -21.83 14.38 9.72
C GLN A 254 -20.73 15.23 10.33
N PRO A 255 -20.27 14.88 11.55
CA PRO A 255 -19.14 15.57 12.16
C PRO A 255 -17.86 15.29 11.36
N LEU A 256 -16.91 16.21 11.43
CA LEU A 256 -15.58 16.01 10.88
C LEU A 256 -14.76 15.06 11.76
N PRO A 257 -13.85 14.26 11.20
CA PRO A 257 -13.05 13.29 11.95
C PRO A 257 -12.22 13.86 13.11
N ASN A 258 -11.91 15.15 13.08
CA ASN A 258 -11.13 15.83 14.11
C ASN A 258 -11.99 16.45 15.24
N THR A 259 -13.28 16.17 15.28
CA THR A 259 -14.18 16.66 16.34
C THR A 259 -14.36 15.60 17.43
N GLU A 260 -14.53 16.03 18.68
CA GLU A 260 -14.72 15.15 19.84
C GLU A 260 -15.93 14.22 19.70
N ILE A 261 -16.99 14.68 19.04
CA ILE A 261 -18.23 13.91 18.85
C ILE A 261 -18.12 12.85 17.74
N TYR A 262 -17.03 12.85 16.95
CA TYR A 262 -16.93 11.99 15.77
C TYR A 262 -16.94 10.51 16.12
N ALA A 263 -16.14 10.10 17.08
CA ALA A 263 -16.02 8.69 17.46
C ALA A 263 -17.39 8.12 17.92
N GLN A 264 -18.11 8.86 18.77
CA GLN A 264 -19.43 8.44 19.26
C GLN A 264 -20.47 8.39 18.13
N HIS A 265 -20.47 9.39 17.25
CA HIS A 265 -21.33 9.40 16.06
C HIS A 265 -21.04 8.21 15.13
N LEU A 266 -19.76 7.91 14.91
CA LEU A 266 -19.33 6.79 14.08
C LEU A 266 -19.83 5.46 14.65
N LEU A 267 -19.67 5.23 15.95
CA LEU A 267 -20.17 4.02 16.62
C LEU A 267 -21.68 3.89 16.46
N GLU A 268 -22.43 4.93 16.73
CA GLU A 268 -23.89 4.93 16.63
C GLU A 268 -24.38 4.67 15.19
N GLN A 269 -23.78 5.29 14.19
CA GLN A 269 -24.16 5.05 12.80
C GLN A 269 -23.76 3.64 12.33
N SER A 270 -22.57 3.16 12.72
CA SER A 270 -22.13 1.80 12.40
C SER A 270 -23.06 0.76 13.02
N ARG A 271 -23.48 0.93 14.27
CA ARG A 271 -24.48 0.08 14.93
C ARG A 271 -25.77 -0.01 14.14
N ARG A 272 -26.33 1.13 13.74
CA ARG A 272 -27.58 1.19 12.94
C ARG A 272 -27.44 0.50 11.59
N LEU A 273 -26.26 0.61 10.96
CA LEU A 273 -25.98 -0.02 9.67
C LEU A 273 -25.83 -1.53 9.77
N ILE A 274 -25.23 -2.04 10.85
CA ILE A 274 -25.01 -3.46 11.11
C ILE A 274 -26.29 -4.15 11.61
N LEU A 275 -27.10 -3.44 12.37
CA LEU A 275 -28.33 -3.98 12.94
C LEU A 275 -29.29 -4.44 11.82
N GLY A 276 -29.82 -5.65 11.94
CA GLY A 276 -30.75 -6.21 10.95
C GLY A 276 -30.09 -6.71 9.65
N ARG A 277 -28.74 -6.82 9.61
CA ARG A 277 -28.02 -7.43 8.49
C ARG A 277 -27.62 -8.87 8.81
N SER A 278 -27.80 -9.73 7.80
CA SER A 278 -27.48 -11.15 7.88
C SER A 278 -26.17 -11.53 7.16
N GLY A 279 -25.60 -10.61 6.37
CA GLY A 279 -24.37 -10.83 5.63
C GLY A 279 -23.18 -10.07 6.21
N LEU A 280 -22.02 -10.26 5.57
CA LEU A 280 -20.75 -9.68 5.99
C LEU A 280 -20.77 -8.15 5.92
N SER A 281 -20.36 -7.50 7.00
CA SER A 281 -20.15 -6.05 7.07
C SER A 281 -18.68 -5.74 7.24
N VAL A 282 -18.13 -4.84 6.43
CA VAL A 282 -16.72 -4.41 6.53
C VAL A 282 -16.65 -2.94 6.87
N VAL A 283 -15.89 -2.59 7.91
CA VAL A 283 -15.70 -1.21 8.38
C VAL A 283 -14.26 -0.79 8.11
N LEU A 284 -14.06 0.24 7.28
CA LEU A 284 -12.74 0.68 6.83
C LEU A 284 -12.27 1.97 7.51
N LEU A 285 -11.13 1.90 8.16
CA LEU A 285 -10.43 3.06 8.72
C LEU A 285 -8.97 2.74 9.04
N ASP A 286 -8.06 3.68 8.78
CA ASP A 286 -6.62 3.52 9.01
C ASP A 286 -6.15 4.04 10.38
N ASP A 287 -6.95 4.86 11.09
CA ASP A 287 -6.62 5.33 12.43
C ASP A 287 -6.69 4.16 13.43
N ALA A 288 -5.55 3.74 13.95
CA ALA A 288 -5.44 2.55 14.79
C ALA A 288 -6.17 2.70 16.14
N ASP A 289 -6.13 3.87 16.75
CA ASP A 289 -6.78 4.11 18.05
C ASP A 289 -8.29 4.17 17.89
N LEU A 290 -8.77 4.89 16.87
CA LEU A 290 -10.18 4.93 16.53
C LEU A 290 -10.70 3.56 16.12
N ARG A 291 -9.91 2.77 15.37
CA ARG A 291 -10.30 1.41 14.97
C ARG A 291 -10.46 0.50 16.17
N ARG A 292 -9.49 0.43 17.06
CA ARG A 292 -9.58 -0.37 18.30
C ARG A 292 -10.78 0.04 19.16
N TRP A 293 -10.96 1.35 19.33
CA TRP A 293 -12.09 1.87 20.09
C TRP A 293 -13.45 1.49 19.48
N LEU A 294 -13.60 1.68 18.16
CA LEU A 294 -14.82 1.33 17.41
C LEU A 294 -15.10 -0.18 17.44
N THR A 295 -14.06 -0.99 17.19
CA THR A 295 -14.15 -2.47 17.22
C THR A 295 -14.61 -2.95 18.60
N SER A 296 -14.04 -2.41 19.68
CA SER A 296 -14.45 -2.74 21.05
C SER A 296 -15.89 -2.34 21.32
N GLY A 297 -16.31 -1.14 20.90
CA GLY A 297 -17.66 -0.65 21.04
C GLY A 297 -18.70 -1.51 20.30
N LEU A 298 -18.37 -1.94 19.07
CA LEU A 298 -19.22 -2.84 18.29
C LEU A 298 -19.24 -4.25 18.87
N ALA A 299 -18.11 -4.76 19.36
CA ALA A 299 -18.04 -6.09 20.01
C ALA A 299 -18.86 -6.14 21.30
N GLY A 300 -18.98 -5.04 22.04
CA GLY A 300 -19.84 -4.93 23.21
C GLY A 300 -21.32 -5.16 22.92
N GLU A 301 -21.78 -4.95 21.69
CA GLU A 301 -23.17 -5.16 21.27
C GLU A 301 -23.36 -6.42 20.42
N PHE A 302 -22.44 -6.67 19.50
CA PHE A 302 -22.57 -7.73 18.52
C PHE A 302 -21.74 -8.99 18.85
N GLY A 303 -20.99 -8.98 19.95
CA GLY A 303 -20.25 -10.13 20.44
C GLY A 303 -19.07 -10.55 19.56
N SER A 304 -18.83 -11.88 19.55
CA SER A 304 -17.69 -12.52 18.88
C SER A 304 -17.66 -12.39 17.35
N ARG A 305 -18.80 -12.03 16.74
CA ARG A 305 -18.86 -11.82 15.29
C ARG A 305 -18.12 -10.56 14.82
N VAL A 306 -17.72 -9.66 15.74
CA VAL A 306 -16.91 -8.49 15.45
C VAL A 306 -15.46 -8.83 15.62
N MET A 307 -14.71 -8.76 14.54
CA MET A 307 -13.29 -9.12 14.51
C MET A 307 -12.46 -8.05 13.78
N GLU A 308 -11.21 -7.93 14.17
CA GLU A 308 -10.24 -7.08 13.47
C GLU A 308 -9.44 -7.93 12.48
N GLU A 309 -9.43 -7.50 11.21
CA GLU A 309 -8.57 -8.04 10.14
C GLU A 309 -8.53 -9.59 10.07
N THR A 310 -9.68 -10.23 10.00
CA THR A 310 -9.80 -11.70 9.89
C THR A 310 -10.14 -12.16 8.47
N THR A 311 -9.51 -13.23 8.02
CA THR A 311 -9.83 -13.91 6.74
C THR A 311 -10.87 -15.01 6.87
N ALA A 312 -11.33 -15.33 8.09
CA ALA A 312 -12.34 -16.34 8.38
C ALA A 312 -13.52 -15.75 9.17
N PRO A 313 -14.28 -14.80 8.61
CA PRO A 313 -15.44 -14.21 9.29
C PRO A 313 -16.60 -15.19 9.34
N GLU A 314 -17.47 -15.03 10.33
CA GLU A 314 -18.81 -15.62 10.32
C GLU A 314 -19.65 -15.06 9.15
N THR A 315 -20.70 -15.76 8.72
CA THR A 315 -21.57 -15.32 7.61
C THR A 315 -22.13 -13.91 7.84
N ASN A 316 -22.53 -13.60 9.08
CA ASN A 316 -23.01 -12.28 9.50
C ASN A 316 -21.94 -11.48 10.24
N GLY A 317 -20.68 -11.76 9.97
CA GLY A 317 -19.51 -11.15 10.62
C GLY A 317 -19.41 -9.65 10.38
N VAL A 318 -18.67 -8.99 11.27
CA VAL A 318 -18.29 -7.61 11.16
C VAL A 318 -16.77 -7.53 11.20
N ILE A 319 -16.14 -7.14 10.09
CA ILE A 319 -14.69 -6.95 10.02
C ILE A 319 -14.37 -5.47 10.14
N SER A 320 -13.56 -5.10 11.11
CA SER A 320 -12.94 -3.78 11.21
C SER A 320 -11.53 -3.86 10.63
N ALA A 321 -11.22 -3.11 9.59
CA ALA A 321 -9.97 -3.27 8.86
C ALA A 321 -9.37 -1.96 8.36
N ARG A 322 -8.06 -1.99 8.13
CA ARG A 322 -7.35 -0.97 7.35
C ARG A 322 -7.68 -1.11 5.86
N TRP A 323 -7.58 0.00 5.14
CA TRP A 323 -7.77 0.01 3.69
C TRP A 323 -6.79 -0.92 2.97
N SER A 324 -5.51 -0.89 3.36
CA SER A 324 -4.48 -1.76 2.77
C SER A 324 -4.79 -3.25 2.99
N TRP A 325 -5.18 -3.61 4.21
CA TRP A 325 -5.54 -4.99 4.53
C TRP A 325 -6.75 -5.47 3.73
N TRP A 326 -7.80 -4.65 3.64
CA TRP A 326 -9.00 -4.98 2.85
C TRP A 326 -8.65 -5.22 1.38
N LEU A 327 -7.88 -4.32 0.76
CA LEU A 327 -7.48 -4.44 -0.64
C LEU A 327 -6.61 -5.67 -0.94
N GLU A 328 -5.89 -6.16 0.06
CA GLU A 328 -5.05 -7.35 -0.06
C GLU A 328 -5.84 -8.66 0.08
N HIS A 329 -6.88 -8.66 0.95
CA HIS A 329 -7.58 -9.88 1.33
C HIS A 329 -9.01 -9.99 0.78
N ARG A 330 -9.56 -8.95 0.17
CA ARG A 330 -10.96 -8.88 -0.31
C ARG A 330 -11.37 -10.07 -1.21
N ASP A 331 -10.46 -10.53 -2.06
CA ASP A 331 -10.73 -11.63 -3.00
C ASP A 331 -10.68 -13.03 -2.33
N GLN A 332 -10.27 -13.10 -1.06
CA GLN A 332 -10.28 -14.32 -0.23
C GLN A 332 -11.51 -14.38 0.68
N LEU A 333 -12.27 -13.31 0.76
CA LEU A 333 -13.42 -13.14 1.63
C LEU A 333 -14.72 -13.36 0.85
N PRO A 334 -15.81 -13.76 1.54
CA PRO A 334 -17.14 -13.69 0.96
C PRO A 334 -17.48 -12.26 0.51
N GLU A 335 -18.31 -12.13 -0.51
CA GLU A 335 -18.79 -10.83 -0.96
C GLU A 335 -19.54 -10.13 0.18
N PRO A 336 -19.18 -8.89 0.53
CA PRO A 336 -19.81 -8.19 1.65
C PRO A 336 -21.17 -7.64 1.27
N ASP A 337 -22.15 -7.75 2.17
CA ASP A 337 -23.45 -7.08 2.05
C ASP A 337 -23.32 -5.56 2.14
N GLN A 338 -22.31 -5.10 2.90
CA GLN A 338 -22.04 -3.67 3.05
C GLN A 338 -20.59 -3.38 3.37
N LEU A 339 -20.15 -2.23 2.86
CA LEU A 339 -18.90 -1.61 3.23
C LEU A 339 -19.20 -0.28 3.93
N ILE A 340 -18.60 -0.06 5.09
CA ILE A 340 -18.74 1.17 5.89
C ILE A 340 -17.41 1.89 5.85
N VAL A 341 -17.31 2.96 5.08
CA VAL A 341 -16.16 3.86 5.10
C VAL A 341 -16.28 4.77 6.31
N ALA A 342 -15.65 4.36 7.40
CA ALA A 342 -15.57 5.15 8.61
C ALA A 342 -14.65 6.36 8.44
N LEU A 343 -13.48 6.17 7.83
CA LEU A 343 -12.58 7.23 7.39
C LEU A 343 -12.21 7.04 5.91
N LEU A 344 -12.27 8.12 5.14
CA LEU A 344 -11.70 8.14 3.79
C LEU A 344 -10.18 7.89 3.86
N PRO A 345 -9.59 7.19 2.87
CA PRO A 345 -8.19 6.76 2.91
C PRO A 345 -7.19 7.89 2.65
N ILE A 346 -7.40 9.04 3.27
CA ILE A 346 -6.47 10.16 3.21
C ILE A 346 -5.31 9.88 4.17
N ALA A 347 -4.11 9.73 3.64
CA ALA A 347 -2.93 9.41 4.41
C ALA A 347 -2.65 10.46 5.51
N SER A 348 -2.28 9.99 6.70
CA SER A 348 -2.01 10.84 7.85
C SER A 348 -0.63 11.51 7.76
N LEU A 349 -0.56 12.81 8.05
CA LEU A 349 0.72 13.53 8.20
C LEU A 349 1.52 13.10 9.44
N ARG A 350 0.94 12.30 10.34
CA ARG A 350 1.68 11.67 11.44
C ARG A 350 2.58 10.53 10.94
N CYS A 351 2.26 9.92 9.80
CA CYS A 351 3.12 8.94 9.17
C CYS A 351 4.40 9.62 8.64
N PRO A 352 5.60 9.22 9.09
CA PRO A 352 6.85 9.86 8.71
C PRO A 352 7.11 9.86 7.20
N LEU A 353 6.76 8.80 6.50
CA LEU A 353 6.85 8.72 5.05
C LEU A 353 5.94 9.77 4.37
N THR A 354 4.68 9.82 4.76
CA THR A 354 3.72 10.81 4.23
C THR A 354 4.20 12.24 4.50
N ALA A 355 4.66 12.51 5.73
CA ALA A 355 5.18 13.82 6.09
C ALA A 355 6.41 14.22 5.24
N ALA A 356 7.34 13.29 5.00
CA ALA A 356 8.53 13.53 4.19
C ALA A 356 8.16 13.81 2.72
N ARG A 357 7.23 13.05 2.13
CA ARG A 357 6.74 13.26 0.76
C ARG A 357 6.04 14.61 0.61
N VAL A 358 5.19 14.96 1.57
CA VAL A 358 4.50 16.27 1.61
C VAL A 358 5.50 17.42 1.74
N GLU A 359 6.51 17.28 2.58
CA GLU A 359 7.56 18.29 2.74
C GLU A 359 8.34 18.50 1.44
N ARG A 360 8.74 17.43 0.78
CA ARG A 360 9.39 17.51 -0.54
C ARG A 360 8.51 18.23 -1.57
N MET A 361 7.22 17.90 -1.65
CA MET A 361 6.28 18.55 -2.56
C MET A 361 6.13 20.04 -2.26
N LYS A 362 6.07 20.41 -0.96
CA LYS A 362 6.04 21.83 -0.54
C LYS A 362 7.31 22.59 -0.94
N GLN A 363 8.48 21.97 -0.81
CA GLN A 363 9.75 22.56 -1.25
C GLN A 363 9.79 22.81 -2.75
N GLN A 364 9.08 21.99 -3.53
CA GLN A 364 8.91 22.15 -4.97
C GLN A 364 7.79 23.14 -5.36
N GLY A 365 7.07 23.73 -4.38
CA GLY A 365 5.96 24.66 -4.61
C GLY A 365 4.65 24.00 -5.05
N GLY A 366 4.52 22.66 -4.93
CA GLY A 366 3.34 21.91 -5.36
C GLY A 366 2.21 21.92 -4.33
N ASP A 367 0.96 21.74 -4.82
CA ASP A 367 -0.23 21.47 -3.97
C ASP A 367 -0.21 20.01 -3.53
N TRP A 368 0.51 19.76 -2.44
CA TRP A 368 0.70 18.42 -1.89
C TRP A 368 -0.62 17.66 -1.61
N PHE A 369 -1.72 18.36 -1.30
CA PHE A 369 -2.97 17.68 -1.03
C PHE A 369 -3.63 17.20 -2.33
N ARG A 370 -3.75 18.10 -3.33
CA ARG A 370 -4.43 17.79 -4.59
C ARG A 370 -3.59 16.95 -5.54
N THR A 371 -2.27 17.04 -5.44
CA THR A 371 -1.36 16.32 -6.36
C THR A 371 -0.89 14.99 -5.78
N LEU A 372 -0.87 14.82 -4.45
CA LEU A 372 -0.35 13.63 -3.80
C LEU A 372 -1.42 12.88 -2.99
N LEU A 373 -1.95 13.49 -1.90
CA LEU A 373 -2.78 12.74 -0.94
C LEU A 373 -4.17 12.40 -1.49
N LEU A 374 -4.79 13.32 -2.19
CA LEU A 374 -6.13 13.10 -2.71
C LEU A 374 -6.15 12.07 -3.86
N PRO A 375 -5.29 12.13 -4.89
CA PRO A 375 -5.23 11.10 -5.92
C PRO A 375 -4.89 9.71 -5.35
N GLU A 376 -4.00 9.61 -4.37
CA GLU A 376 -3.71 8.34 -3.67
C GLU A 376 -4.94 7.77 -2.95
N ALA A 377 -5.71 8.63 -2.29
CA ALA A 377 -6.94 8.20 -1.65
C ALA A 377 -8.01 7.76 -2.67
N LEU A 378 -8.18 8.52 -3.77
CA LEU A 378 -9.18 8.23 -4.79
C LEU A 378 -8.92 6.90 -5.49
N ARG A 379 -7.66 6.56 -5.77
CA ARG A 379 -7.31 5.28 -6.43
C ARG A 379 -7.66 4.04 -5.59
N LEU A 380 -7.73 4.16 -4.26
CA LEU A 380 -8.05 3.03 -3.38
C LEU A 380 -9.54 2.70 -3.34
N ILE A 381 -10.40 3.66 -3.71
CA ILE A 381 -11.85 3.53 -3.57
C ILE A 381 -12.45 2.54 -4.58
N PRO A 382 -12.24 2.67 -5.91
CA PRO A 382 -12.87 1.78 -6.89
C PRO A 382 -12.56 0.29 -6.64
N PRO A 383 -11.30 -0.13 -6.45
CA PRO A 383 -11.01 -1.53 -6.15
C PRO A 383 -11.57 -2.00 -4.81
N ALA A 384 -11.72 -1.11 -3.82
CA ALA A 384 -12.29 -1.50 -2.52
C ALA A 384 -13.80 -1.77 -2.61
N ILE A 385 -14.54 -1.08 -3.47
CA ILE A 385 -15.99 -1.24 -3.63
C ILE A 385 -16.38 -2.27 -4.71
N ALA A 386 -15.43 -2.76 -5.51
CA ALA A 386 -15.71 -3.72 -6.58
C ALA A 386 -16.47 -4.98 -6.09
N PRO A 387 -16.15 -5.59 -4.93
CA PRO A 387 -16.94 -6.71 -4.40
C PRO A 387 -18.40 -6.36 -4.11
N LEU A 388 -18.69 -5.13 -3.66
CA LEU A 388 -20.08 -4.69 -3.44
C LEU A 388 -20.89 -4.62 -4.73
N ARG A 389 -20.26 -4.19 -5.83
CA ARG A 389 -20.92 -4.10 -7.12
C ARG A 389 -21.28 -5.49 -7.68
N ARG A 390 -20.38 -6.47 -7.52
CA ARG A 390 -20.61 -7.85 -7.93
C ARG A 390 -21.68 -8.54 -7.09
N GLY A 391 -21.62 -8.35 -5.76
CA GLY A 391 -22.54 -8.99 -4.81
C GLY A 391 -23.86 -8.24 -4.59
N GLY A 392 -24.10 -7.11 -5.25
CA GLY A 392 -25.30 -6.29 -5.02
C GLY A 392 -25.34 -5.64 -3.62
N GLY A 393 -24.20 -5.43 -2.99
CA GLY A 393 -24.07 -4.83 -1.67
C GLY A 393 -24.27 -3.32 -1.68
N ARG A 394 -24.14 -2.68 -0.51
CA ARG A 394 -24.26 -1.23 -0.35
C ARG A 394 -23.04 -0.60 0.29
N LEU A 395 -22.81 0.67 -0.02
CA LEU A 395 -21.75 1.49 0.57
C LEU A 395 -22.35 2.47 1.58
N ALA A 396 -21.74 2.60 2.76
CA ALA A 396 -21.98 3.72 3.67
C ALA A 396 -20.71 4.54 3.83
N VAL A 397 -20.80 5.87 3.70
CA VAL A 397 -19.67 6.77 3.94
C VAL A 397 -20.01 7.67 5.12
N LEU A 398 -19.32 7.45 6.24
CA LEU A 398 -19.55 8.13 7.51
C LEU A 398 -18.51 9.24 7.80
N ASP A 399 -17.71 9.59 6.83
CA ASP A 399 -16.72 10.65 6.95
C ASP A 399 -17.31 12.00 6.54
N GLY A 400 -17.43 12.90 7.50
CA GLY A 400 -18.00 14.25 7.27
C GLY A 400 -17.23 15.10 6.26
N ARG A 401 -15.98 14.74 5.93
CA ARG A 401 -15.19 15.41 4.90
C ARG A 401 -15.80 15.26 3.52
N LEU A 402 -16.54 14.15 3.26
CA LEU A 402 -17.22 13.94 1.98
C LEU A 402 -18.14 15.09 1.58
N ARG A 403 -18.88 15.64 2.53
CA ARG A 403 -19.83 16.75 2.29
C ARG A 403 -19.30 18.10 2.78
N GLY A 404 -18.35 18.08 3.69
CA GLY A 404 -17.77 19.29 4.31
C GLY A 404 -16.56 19.87 3.57
N ARG A 405 -16.11 19.26 2.49
CA ARG A 405 -14.94 19.70 1.73
C ARG A 405 -15.24 19.76 0.22
N THR A 406 -14.64 20.72 -0.47
CA THR A 406 -14.84 20.93 -1.92
C THR A 406 -14.36 19.74 -2.76
N TRP A 407 -13.39 18.99 -2.31
CA TRP A 407 -12.89 17.80 -2.98
C TRP A 407 -13.77 16.54 -2.80
N GLY A 408 -14.76 16.60 -1.90
CA GLY A 408 -15.67 15.45 -1.68
C GLY A 408 -16.45 15.03 -2.92
N GLU A 409 -16.69 15.95 -3.85
CA GLU A 409 -17.29 15.62 -5.15
C GLU A 409 -16.42 14.68 -5.99
N GLN A 410 -15.11 14.76 -5.88
CA GLN A 410 -14.19 13.85 -6.59
C GLN A 410 -14.31 12.43 -6.03
N VAL A 411 -14.49 12.29 -4.71
CA VAL A 411 -14.81 11.00 -4.10
C VAL A 411 -16.12 10.43 -4.65
N LEU A 412 -17.16 11.24 -4.75
CA LEU A 412 -18.45 10.79 -5.30
C LEU A 412 -18.34 10.38 -6.76
N ARG A 413 -17.54 11.07 -7.56
CA ARG A 413 -17.26 10.67 -8.95
C ARG A 413 -16.58 9.31 -9.05
N CYS A 414 -15.65 8.99 -8.14
CA CYS A 414 -15.03 7.66 -8.10
C CYS A 414 -16.02 6.53 -7.75
N LEU A 415 -17.20 6.90 -7.20
CA LEU A 415 -18.27 5.96 -6.89
C LEU A 415 -19.27 5.78 -8.05
N GLU A 416 -19.16 6.53 -9.13
CA GLU A 416 -20.09 6.44 -10.27
C GLU A 416 -20.01 5.09 -11.00
N PRO A 417 -21.17 4.54 -11.47
CA PRO A 417 -22.52 5.02 -11.17
C PRO A 417 -22.98 4.64 -9.74
N TRP A 418 -23.72 5.52 -9.07
CA TRP A 418 -24.26 5.28 -7.74
C TRP A 418 -25.65 5.89 -7.56
N THR A 419 -26.41 5.34 -6.59
CA THR A 419 -27.74 5.86 -6.21
C THR A 419 -27.78 6.20 -4.72
N PRO A 420 -28.42 7.31 -4.31
CA PRO A 420 -28.48 7.70 -2.91
C PRO A 420 -29.47 6.82 -2.13
N LEU A 421 -29.00 6.25 -1.03
CA LEU A 421 -29.87 5.65 -0.01
C LEU A 421 -30.28 6.73 0.98
N GLN A 422 -31.59 6.96 1.09
CA GLN A 422 -32.15 7.96 2.01
C GLN A 422 -32.54 7.36 3.37
N ARG A 423 -32.92 6.08 3.38
CA ARG A 423 -33.34 5.34 4.58
C ARG A 423 -32.55 4.05 4.75
N LEU A 424 -32.23 3.68 5.98
CA LEU A 424 -31.46 2.48 6.31
C LEU A 424 -32.35 1.24 6.54
N LEU A 425 -33.58 1.45 6.90
CA LEU A 425 -34.55 0.38 7.14
C LEU A 425 -35.43 0.20 5.90
N PRO A 426 -35.81 -1.03 5.51
CA PRO A 426 -36.87 -1.26 4.56
C PRO A 426 -38.16 -0.66 5.11
N ASP A 427 -39.03 -0.19 4.23
CA ASP A 427 -40.35 0.35 4.57
C ASP A 427 -41.23 -0.72 5.20
#